data_478a114cad1c9bc7ae349bdf2edaa7e6
#
_entry.id   478a114cad1c9bc7ae349bdf2edaa7e6
#
_cell.length_a   1.000
_cell.length_b   1.000
_cell.length_c   1.000
_cell.angle_alpha   90.00
_cell.angle_beta   90.00
_cell.angle_gamma   90.00
#
_symmetry.space_group_name_H-M   'P 1'
#
loop_
_entity.id
_entity.type
_entity.pdbx_description
1 polymer ?
#
loop_
_entity_poly.entity_id
_entity_poly.type
_entity_poly.pdbx_seq_one_letter_code
_entity_poly.pdbx_strand_id
1 'polypeptide(L)'
;MAFTLQLGEKALDFKLPATDGKTYQLSDFDDSKVLVIFFTCNHCPYVIGSDEVTRQTAEKFAAEGVKFVGINSNSKNTYEEDDFEHMVARMNEHKFPWLYLYDEPQEVARAYGALRTPHFFVFDKDRKLIYTGRGVDNPRDTSKMTVNDLERALEEHLAGKPVSLPLTNPIGCNVKWEGKDPHWMPVEACDLV
;
A
#
# COMPACT_ATOMS: atom_id res chain seq x y z
N MET A 1 -13.94 -11.73 13.67
CA MET A 1 -13.80 -11.21 12.28
C MET A 1 -12.36 -10.75 12.14
N ALA A 2 -11.67 -11.13 11.07
CA ALA A 2 -10.28 -10.70 10.89
C ALA A 2 -10.22 -9.17 10.72
N PHE A 3 -9.20 -8.52 11.27
CA PHE A 3 -9.02 -7.08 11.12
C PHE A 3 -8.67 -6.70 9.68
N THR A 4 -7.73 -7.43 9.08
CA THR A 4 -7.27 -7.19 7.71
C THR A 4 -8.15 -7.90 6.68
N LEU A 5 -8.39 -7.24 5.54
CA LEU A 5 -9.10 -7.79 4.39
C LEU A 5 -8.53 -9.16 3.99
N GLN A 6 -9.40 -10.14 3.75
CA GLN A 6 -9.01 -11.52 3.52
C GLN A 6 -8.86 -11.84 2.02
N LEU A 7 -8.04 -12.84 1.70
CA LEU A 7 -7.86 -13.31 0.32
C LEU A 7 -9.23 -13.70 -0.29
N GLY A 8 -9.43 -13.27 -1.53
CA GLY A 8 -10.68 -13.49 -2.29
C GLY A 8 -11.78 -12.46 -2.01
N GLU A 9 -11.66 -11.64 -0.97
CA GLU A 9 -12.59 -10.54 -0.73
C GLU A 9 -12.41 -9.43 -1.77
N LYS A 10 -13.48 -8.66 -1.99
CA LYS A 10 -13.46 -7.53 -2.93
C LYS A 10 -12.76 -6.33 -2.33
N ALA A 11 -12.07 -5.57 -3.18
CA ALA A 11 -11.63 -4.22 -2.81
C ALA A 11 -12.82 -3.39 -2.33
N LEU A 12 -12.60 -2.63 -1.27
CA LEU A 12 -13.61 -1.76 -0.69
C LEU A 12 -13.53 -0.38 -1.33
N ASP A 13 -14.68 0.25 -1.54
CA ASP A 13 -14.77 1.57 -2.14
C ASP A 13 -14.05 2.62 -1.30
N PHE A 14 -13.49 3.56 -2.01
CA PHE A 14 -12.95 4.80 -1.44
C PHE A 14 -13.19 5.97 -2.39
N LYS A 15 -13.13 7.17 -1.86
CA LYS A 15 -13.12 8.43 -2.62
C LYS A 15 -12.23 9.42 -1.89
N LEU A 16 -11.02 9.61 -2.37
CA LEU A 16 -9.95 10.32 -1.67
C LEU A 16 -9.31 11.41 -2.55
N PRO A 17 -8.91 12.55 -1.96
CA PRO A 17 -8.11 13.55 -2.64
C PRO A 17 -6.70 13.02 -2.92
N ALA A 18 -6.13 13.40 -4.06
CA ALA A 18 -4.80 13.05 -4.49
C ALA A 18 -3.89 14.27 -4.57
N THR A 19 -2.58 14.02 -4.53
CA THR A 19 -1.54 15.06 -4.60
C THR A 19 -1.50 15.82 -5.94
N ASP A 20 -2.15 15.31 -6.97
CA ASP A 20 -2.30 15.98 -8.27
C ASP A 20 -3.47 16.98 -8.33
N GLY A 21 -4.16 17.20 -7.21
CA GLY A 21 -5.29 18.11 -7.07
C GLY A 21 -6.63 17.53 -7.50
N LYS A 22 -6.70 16.25 -7.86
CA LYS A 22 -7.93 15.54 -8.22
C LYS A 22 -8.42 14.66 -7.06
N THR A 23 -9.63 14.15 -7.21
CA THR A 23 -10.19 13.13 -6.32
C THR A 23 -10.36 11.84 -7.10
N TYR A 24 -9.97 10.72 -6.50
CA TYR A 24 -10.09 9.40 -7.11
C TYR A 24 -10.92 8.46 -6.26
N GLN A 25 -11.63 7.59 -6.93
CA GLN A 25 -12.44 6.52 -6.34
C GLN A 25 -12.06 5.17 -6.96
N LEU A 26 -12.42 4.07 -6.31
CA LEU A 26 -12.03 2.72 -6.75
C LEU A 26 -12.39 2.46 -8.22
N SER A 27 -13.57 2.90 -8.67
CA SER A 27 -14.04 2.68 -10.06
C SER A 27 -13.20 3.41 -11.12
N ASP A 28 -12.40 4.41 -10.76
CA ASP A 28 -11.50 5.09 -11.70
C ASP A 28 -10.35 4.17 -12.18
N PHE A 29 -10.20 3.01 -11.56
CA PHE A 29 -9.17 2.01 -11.88
C PHE A 29 -9.74 0.76 -12.56
N ASP A 30 -11.02 0.76 -12.96
CA ASP A 30 -11.71 -0.41 -13.54
C ASP A 30 -11.05 -0.93 -14.83
N ASP A 31 -10.31 -0.09 -15.55
CA ASP A 31 -9.55 -0.44 -16.74
C ASP A 31 -8.24 -1.21 -16.45
N SER A 32 -7.78 -1.25 -15.20
CA SER A 32 -6.56 -1.97 -14.86
C SER A 32 -6.78 -3.48 -14.73
N LYS A 33 -5.84 -4.28 -15.26
CA LYS A 33 -5.85 -5.74 -15.11
C LYS A 33 -5.54 -6.18 -13.68
N VAL A 34 -4.67 -5.43 -13.03
CA VAL A 34 -4.29 -5.63 -11.62
C VAL A 34 -4.21 -4.26 -10.96
N LEU A 35 -4.75 -4.15 -9.77
CA LEU A 35 -4.66 -2.94 -8.95
C LEU A 35 -3.87 -3.24 -7.68
N VAL A 36 -2.78 -2.51 -7.49
CA VAL A 36 -1.99 -2.55 -6.25
C VAL A 36 -2.35 -1.31 -5.43
N ILE A 37 -3.00 -1.51 -4.30
CA ILE A 37 -3.23 -0.49 -3.28
C ILE A 37 -2.22 -0.72 -2.17
N PHE A 38 -1.51 0.31 -1.73
CA PHE A 38 -0.61 0.17 -0.61
C PHE A 38 -0.70 1.36 0.35
N PHE A 39 -0.78 1.04 1.62
CA PHE A 39 -0.74 2.04 2.68
C PHE A 39 0.70 2.42 2.92
N THR A 40 0.98 3.70 2.82
CA THR A 40 2.32 4.28 2.86
C THR A 40 2.28 5.61 3.62
N CYS A 41 3.44 6.26 3.78
CA CYS A 41 3.53 7.56 4.43
C CYS A 41 4.80 8.28 4.00
N ASN A 42 5.07 9.45 4.58
CA ASN A 42 6.19 10.29 4.16
C ASN A 42 7.46 10.08 4.99
N HIS A 43 7.34 9.68 6.26
CA HIS A 43 8.47 9.68 7.21
C HIS A 43 9.00 8.28 7.58
N CYS A 44 8.24 7.21 7.32
CA CYS A 44 8.62 5.87 7.77
C CYS A 44 9.92 5.38 7.08
N PRO A 45 10.96 4.98 7.83
CA PRO A 45 12.21 4.53 7.24
C PRO A 45 12.08 3.26 6.41
N TYR A 46 11.06 2.45 6.66
CA TYR A 46 10.76 1.25 5.86
C TYR A 46 10.12 1.59 4.52
N VAL A 47 9.34 2.69 4.47
CA VAL A 47 8.81 3.23 3.22
C VAL A 47 9.94 3.84 2.41
N ILE A 48 10.69 4.78 3.01
CA ILE A 48 11.80 5.49 2.35
C ILE A 48 12.84 4.50 1.81
N GLY A 49 13.19 3.50 2.62
CA GLY A 49 14.19 2.49 2.22
C GLY A 49 13.75 1.60 1.06
N SER A 50 12.44 1.39 0.86
CA SER A 50 11.90 0.54 -0.20
C SER A 50 11.28 1.28 -1.39
N ASP A 51 11.26 2.61 -1.37
CA ASP A 51 10.66 3.43 -2.43
C ASP A 51 11.18 3.09 -3.82
N GLU A 52 12.49 2.96 -3.96
CA GLU A 52 13.10 2.72 -5.26
C GLU A 52 12.76 1.32 -5.81
N VAL A 53 12.73 0.31 -4.96
CA VAL A 53 12.31 -1.04 -5.37
C VAL A 53 10.82 -1.06 -5.70
N THR A 54 9.99 -0.35 -4.94
CA THR A 54 8.56 -0.21 -5.24
C THR A 54 8.36 0.52 -6.58
N ARG A 55 9.14 1.58 -6.84
CA ARG A 55 9.17 2.28 -8.14
C ARG A 55 9.48 1.32 -9.28
N GLN A 56 10.58 0.60 -9.18
CA GLN A 56 11.02 -0.35 -10.21
C GLN A 56 9.96 -1.41 -10.48
N THR A 57 9.33 -1.95 -9.44
CA THR A 57 8.23 -2.90 -9.57
C THR A 57 7.03 -2.27 -10.30
N ALA A 58 6.62 -1.05 -9.92
CA ALA A 58 5.51 -0.36 -10.57
C ALA A 58 5.79 -0.08 -12.05
N GLU A 59 6.99 0.39 -12.39
CA GLU A 59 7.41 0.68 -13.76
C GLU A 59 7.50 -0.60 -14.61
N LYS A 60 8.02 -1.69 -14.03
CA LYS A 60 8.16 -2.99 -14.70
C LYS A 60 6.82 -3.50 -15.23
N PHE A 61 5.76 -3.38 -14.46
CA PHE A 61 4.45 -3.95 -14.80
C PHE A 61 3.44 -2.94 -15.38
N ALA A 62 3.81 -1.67 -15.51
CA ALA A 62 2.91 -0.64 -16.02
C ALA A 62 2.32 -0.97 -17.41
N ALA A 63 3.17 -1.45 -18.33
CA ALA A 63 2.76 -1.83 -19.69
C ALA A 63 1.86 -3.08 -19.72
N GLU A 64 1.85 -3.87 -18.66
CA GLU A 64 1.01 -5.07 -18.52
C GLU A 64 -0.37 -4.78 -17.92
N GLY A 65 -0.67 -3.50 -17.64
CA GLY A 65 -1.96 -3.06 -17.11
C GLY A 65 -2.07 -3.12 -15.59
N VAL A 66 -0.92 -3.11 -14.90
CA VAL A 66 -0.88 -2.99 -13.43
C VAL A 66 -0.84 -1.52 -13.05
N LYS A 67 -1.75 -1.11 -12.18
CA LYS A 67 -1.77 0.25 -11.60
C LYS A 67 -1.45 0.20 -10.11
N PHE A 68 -0.68 1.19 -9.65
CA PHE A 68 -0.32 1.37 -8.25
C PHE A 68 -0.99 2.62 -7.69
N VAL A 69 -1.52 2.50 -6.47
CA VAL A 69 -2.15 3.58 -5.70
C VAL A 69 -1.61 3.54 -4.28
N GLY A 70 -0.86 4.56 -3.91
CA GLY A 70 -0.42 4.77 -2.52
C GLY A 70 -1.47 5.55 -1.75
N ILE A 71 -1.75 5.14 -0.51
CA ILE A 71 -2.67 5.83 0.38
C ILE A 71 -1.92 6.17 1.67
N ASN A 72 -1.90 7.45 2.03
CA ASN A 72 -1.44 7.90 3.33
C ASN A 72 -2.64 8.07 4.26
N SER A 73 -2.67 7.29 5.33
CA SER A 73 -3.68 7.36 6.37
C SER A 73 -3.06 7.71 7.74
N ASN A 74 -1.78 8.05 7.80
CA ASN A 74 -1.15 8.43 9.05
C ASN A 74 -1.68 9.78 9.55
N SER A 75 -1.91 9.86 10.87
CA SER A 75 -2.27 11.12 11.51
C SER A 75 -1.13 12.12 11.46
N LYS A 76 -1.37 13.28 10.88
CA LYS A 76 -0.46 14.44 10.91
C LYS A 76 -0.22 14.99 12.31
N ASN A 77 -1.14 14.71 13.24
CA ASN A 77 -0.99 15.12 14.64
C ASN A 77 -0.01 14.23 15.40
N THR A 78 0.28 13.04 14.88
CA THR A 78 1.32 12.16 15.40
C THR A 78 2.68 12.51 14.78
N TYR A 79 2.70 12.73 13.46
CA TYR A 79 3.89 13.16 12.70
C TYR A 79 3.47 14.18 11.64
N GLU A 80 3.91 15.43 11.80
CA GLU A 80 3.60 16.55 10.89
C GLU A 80 4.04 16.24 9.45
N GLU A 81 5.13 15.49 9.29
CA GLU A 81 5.64 15.08 7.97
C GLU A 81 4.66 14.21 7.18
N ASP A 82 3.60 13.70 7.80
CA ASP A 82 2.58 12.91 7.11
C ASP A 82 1.35 13.74 6.69
N ASP A 83 1.42 15.05 6.73
CA ASP A 83 0.37 15.91 6.20
C ASP A 83 0.31 15.93 4.67
N PHE A 84 -0.74 16.54 4.13
CA PHE A 84 -0.97 16.61 2.69
C PHE A 84 0.08 17.45 1.94
N GLU A 85 0.59 18.51 2.55
CA GLU A 85 1.60 19.38 1.91
C GLU A 85 2.91 18.63 1.72
N HIS A 86 3.34 17.85 2.70
CA HIS A 86 4.53 17.00 2.58
C HIS A 86 4.30 15.86 1.57
N MET A 87 3.09 15.31 1.43
CA MET A 87 2.77 14.37 0.36
C MET A 87 2.98 14.98 -1.02
N VAL A 88 2.48 16.21 -1.24
CA VAL A 88 2.66 16.94 -2.51
C VAL A 88 4.13 17.21 -2.78
N ALA A 89 4.87 17.69 -1.77
CA ALA A 89 6.31 17.95 -1.89
C ALA A 89 7.08 16.67 -2.27
N ARG A 90 6.79 15.55 -1.60
CA ARG A 90 7.41 14.25 -1.85
C ARG A 90 7.15 13.75 -3.27
N MET A 91 5.91 13.87 -3.78
CA MET A 91 5.57 13.50 -5.15
C MET A 91 6.27 14.41 -6.18
N ASN A 92 6.40 15.70 -5.88
CA ASN A 92 7.11 16.65 -6.74
C ASN A 92 8.62 16.37 -6.79
N GLU A 93 9.21 15.98 -5.70
CA GLU A 93 10.64 15.66 -5.60
C GLU A 93 10.96 14.33 -6.28
N HIS A 94 10.25 13.27 -5.90
CA HIS A 94 10.59 11.90 -6.32
C HIS A 94 9.94 11.47 -7.63
N LYS A 95 8.85 12.11 -8.07
CA LYS A 95 8.12 11.74 -9.30
C LYS A 95 7.75 10.24 -9.35
N PHE A 96 7.22 9.72 -8.26
CA PHE A 96 6.80 8.32 -8.20
C PHE A 96 5.74 7.99 -9.26
N PRO A 97 5.76 6.76 -9.85
CA PRO A 97 4.86 6.37 -10.93
C PRO A 97 3.47 5.92 -10.45
N TRP A 98 3.03 6.33 -9.28
CA TRP A 98 1.71 6.01 -8.71
C TRP A 98 0.97 7.27 -8.30
N LEU A 99 -0.36 7.13 -8.17
CA LEU A 99 -1.18 8.15 -7.51
C LEU A 99 -0.97 8.06 -6.00
N TYR A 100 -0.95 9.21 -5.34
CA TYR A 100 -0.79 9.30 -3.90
C TYR A 100 -2.00 9.99 -3.28
N LEU A 101 -2.83 9.22 -2.59
CA LEU A 101 -4.11 9.62 -2.04
C LEU A 101 -4.02 9.85 -0.54
N TYR A 102 -4.83 10.76 -0.02
CA TYR A 102 -4.87 11.11 1.39
C TYR A 102 -6.17 10.66 2.07
N ASP A 103 -6.05 9.72 3.00
CA ASP A 103 -7.13 9.22 3.85
C ASP A 103 -7.00 9.85 5.24
N GLU A 104 -7.26 11.19 5.33
CA GLU A 104 -7.15 11.94 6.58
C GLU A 104 -8.06 11.37 7.68
N PRO A 105 -9.34 10.97 7.41
CA PRO A 105 -10.21 10.39 8.42
C PRO A 105 -9.86 8.95 8.82
N GLN A 106 -8.89 8.33 8.13
CA GLN A 106 -8.42 6.96 8.40
C GLN A 106 -9.49 5.87 8.20
N GLU A 107 -10.55 6.19 7.45
CA GLU A 107 -11.66 5.27 7.21
C GLU A 107 -11.26 4.14 6.27
N VAL A 108 -10.48 4.45 5.23
CA VAL A 108 -9.99 3.47 4.25
C VAL A 108 -8.97 2.54 4.89
N ALA A 109 -8.00 3.07 5.65
CA ALA A 109 -7.05 2.23 6.39
C ALA A 109 -7.75 1.26 7.34
N ARG A 110 -8.79 1.74 8.03
CA ARG A 110 -9.58 0.92 8.96
C ARG A 110 -10.38 -0.15 8.23
N ALA A 111 -11.00 0.21 7.11
CA ALA A 111 -11.81 -0.71 6.31
C ALA A 111 -10.97 -1.84 5.69
N TYR A 112 -9.79 -1.52 5.17
CA TYR A 112 -8.84 -2.50 4.62
C TYR A 112 -8.11 -3.29 5.71
N GLY A 113 -8.12 -2.79 6.94
CA GLY A 113 -7.34 -3.35 8.04
C GLY A 113 -5.84 -3.22 7.82
N ALA A 114 -5.40 -2.02 7.43
CA ALA A 114 -3.99 -1.72 7.25
C ALA A 114 -3.26 -1.79 8.60
N LEU A 115 -2.17 -2.55 8.66
CA LEU A 115 -1.40 -2.77 9.89
C LEU A 115 -0.19 -1.85 9.98
N ARG A 116 0.52 -1.70 8.86
CA ARG A 116 1.84 -1.07 8.82
C ARG A 116 1.99 -0.20 7.58
N THR A 117 3.06 0.57 7.52
CA THR A 117 3.52 1.26 6.33
C THR A 117 4.95 0.84 6.00
N PRO A 118 5.22 0.27 4.79
CA PRO A 118 4.24 -0.06 3.74
C PRO A 118 3.47 -1.36 4.01
N HIS A 119 2.19 -1.41 3.56
CA HIS A 119 1.37 -2.62 3.56
C HIS A 119 0.65 -2.71 2.21
N PHE A 120 0.90 -3.77 1.45
CA PHE A 120 0.41 -3.95 0.08
C PHE A 120 -0.82 -4.84 0.02
N PHE A 121 -1.75 -4.48 -0.87
CA PHE A 121 -2.95 -5.22 -1.23
C PHE A 121 -3.02 -5.29 -2.76
N VAL A 122 -2.97 -6.49 -3.32
CA VAL A 122 -3.01 -6.72 -4.77
C VAL A 122 -4.33 -7.34 -5.15
N PHE A 123 -5.04 -6.69 -6.08
CA PHE A 123 -6.34 -7.10 -6.55
C PHE A 123 -6.27 -7.48 -8.03
N ASP A 124 -6.94 -8.57 -8.39
CA ASP A 124 -7.12 -8.99 -9.78
C ASP A 124 -8.07 -8.06 -10.56
N LYS A 125 -8.34 -8.40 -11.83
CA LYS A 125 -9.26 -7.64 -12.69
C LYS A 125 -10.69 -7.55 -12.15
N ASP A 126 -11.10 -8.53 -11.37
CA ASP A 126 -12.41 -8.60 -10.72
C ASP A 126 -12.41 -7.94 -9.33
N ARG A 127 -11.27 -7.29 -8.97
CA ARG A 127 -11.05 -6.66 -7.66
C ARG A 127 -11.10 -7.61 -6.48
N LYS A 128 -10.77 -8.88 -6.69
CA LYS A 128 -10.56 -9.83 -5.60
C LYS A 128 -9.11 -9.78 -5.12
N LEU A 129 -8.93 -9.78 -3.80
CA LEU A 129 -7.62 -9.78 -3.18
C LEU A 129 -6.88 -11.08 -3.47
N ILE A 130 -5.72 -11.00 -4.12
CA ILE A 130 -4.88 -12.14 -4.49
C ILE A 130 -3.56 -12.18 -3.73
N TYR A 131 -3.13 -11.04 -3.16
CA TYR A 131 -1.95 -10.95 -2.30
C TYR A 131 -2.13 -9.82 -1.30
N THR A 132 -1.66 -10.04 -0.06
CA THR A 132 -1.48 -8.96 0.92
C THR A 132 -0.26 -9.22 1.79
N GLY A 133 0.41 -8.12 2.19
CA GLY A 133 1.56 -8.18 3.07
C GLY A 133 2.66 -7.19 2.72
N ARG A 134 3.90 -7.65 2.83
CA ARG A 134 5.10 -6.85 2.56
C ARG A 134 5.38 -6.73 1.05
N GLY A 135 6.11 -5.68 0.65
CA GLY A 135 6.67 -5.61 -0.70
C GLY A 135 7.91 -6.50 -0.82
N VAL A 136 8.86 -6.28 0.06
CA VAL A 136 10.14 -6.98 0.12
C VAL A 136 10.44 -7.46 1.54
N ASP A 137 11.35 -8.39 1.69
CA ASP A 137 11.74 -8.95 2.99
C ASP A 137 12.65 -8.03 3.83
N ASN A 138 13.28 -7.05 3.21
CA ASN A 138 14.13 -6.07 3.90
C ASN A 138 13.86 -4.64 3.39
N PRO A 139 12.69 -4.05 3.72
CA PRO A 139 12.30 -2.74 3.17
C PRO A 139 13.12 -1.56 3.74
N ARG A 140 13.71 -1.70 4.92
CA ARG A 140 14.54 -0.64 5.51
C ARG A 140 15.92 -0.52 4.85
N ASP A 141 16.45 -1.65 4.35
CA ASP A 141 17.74 -1.72 3.69
C ASP A 141 17.66 -2.75 2.55
N THR A 142 17.25 -2.27 1.38
CA THR A 142 17.04 -3.12 0.20
C THR A 142 18.33 -3.70 -0.37
N SER A 143 19.51 -3.23 0.07
CA SER A 143 20.79 -3.89 -0.27
C SER A 143 20.90 -5.30 0.35
N LYS A 144 20.12 -5.57 1.39
CA LYS A 144 20.01 -6.87 2.07
C LYS A 144 18.76 -7.65 1.67
N MET A 145 18.00 -7.15 0.70
CA MET A 145 16.82 -7.83 0.19
C MET A 145 17.20 -9.17 -0.45
N THR A 146 16.48 -10.22 -0.09
CA THR A 146 16.64 -11.55 -0.70
C THR A 146 15.43 -11.94 -1.54
N VAL A 147 14.26 -11.35 -1.27
CA VAL A 147 13.03 -11.60 -2.01
C VAL A 147 12.18 -10.33 -2.16
N ASN A 148 11.65 -10.13 -3.37
CA ASN A 148 10.59 -9.17 -3.65
C ASN A 148 9.27 -9.95 -3.79
N ASP A 149 8.52 -10.04 -2.68
CA ASP A 149 7.27 -10.81 -2.61
C ASP A 149 6.17 -10.20 -3.47
N LEU A 150 6.12 -8.87 -3.55
CA LEU A 150 5.16 -8.15 -4.38
C LEU A 150 5.40 -8.44 -5.87
N GLU A 151 6.64 -8.33 -6.33
CA GLU A 151 7.02 -8.59 -7.72
C GLU A 151 6.70 -10.04 -8.10
N ARG A 152 7.06 -11.00 -7.23
CA ARG A 152 6.75 -12.42 -7.43
C ARG A 152 5.24 -12.64 -7.58
N ALA A 153 4.43 -12.06 -6.70
CA ALA A 153 2.97 -12.21 -6.77
C ALA A 153 2.40 -11.66 -8.09
N LEU A 154 2.91 -10.52 -8.56
CA LEU A 154 2.52 -9.94 -9.85
C LEU A 154 2.94 -10.82 -11.02
N GLU A 155 4.19 -11.32 -11.05
CA GLU A 155 4.69 -12.20 -12.09
C GLU A 155 3.88 -13.49 -12.20
N GLU A 156 3.62 -14.15 -11.08
CA GLU A 156 2.85 -15.39 -11.04
C GLU A 156 1.42 -15.17 -11.55
N HIS A 157 0.74 -14.11 -11.06
CA HIS A 157 -0.62 -13.81 -11.46
C HIS A 157 -0.73 -13.46 -12.95
N LEU A 158 0.15 -12.60 -13.46
CA LEU A 158 0.16 -12.19 -14.87
C LEU A 158 0.52 -13.35 -15.81
N ALA A 159 1.28 -14.34 -15.32
CA ALA A 159 1.55 -15.59 -16.03
C ALA A 159 0.39 -16.61 -15.97
N GLY A 160 -0.75 -16.23 -15.36
CA GLY A 160 -1.91 -17.11 -15.19
C GLY A 160 -1.72 -18.21 -14.15
N LYS A 161 -0.75 -18.04 -13.25
CA LYS A 161 -0.47 -18.97 -12.15
C LYS A 161 -1.13 -18.49 -10.85
N PRO A 162 -1.48 -19.40 -9.93
CA PRO A 162 -1.84 -18.99 -8.58
C PRO A 162 -0.63 -18.36 -7.87
N VAL A 163 -0.90 -17.35 -7.03
CA VAL A 163 0.15 -16.74 -6.20
C VAL A 163 0.64 -17.77 -5.17
N SER A 164 1.90 -18.13 -5.24
CA SER A 164 2.47 -19.24 -4.44
C SER A 164 2.54 -18.93 -2.94
N LEU A 165 2.74 -17.66 -2.59
CA LEU A 165 2.72 -17.16 -1.20
C LEU A 165 1.85 -15.90 -1.17
N PRO A 166 0.51 -16.07 -1.05
CA PRO A 166 -0.42 -14.96 -1.19
C PRO A 166 -0.54 -14.08 0.07
N LEU A 167 0.04 -14.51 1.18
CA LEU A 167 -0.05 -13.86 2.47
C LEU A 167 1.32 -13.78 3.11
N THR A 168 1.77 -12.57 3.46
CA THR A 168 3.01 -12.34 4.22
C THR A 168 2.75 -11.26 5.28
N ASN A 169 3.54 -11.25 6.35
CA ASN A 169 3.46 -10.17 7.33
C ASN A 169 4.03 -8.88 6.73
N PRO A 170 3.29 -7.76 6.75
CA PRO A 170 3.84 -6.48 6.36
C PRO A 170 4.96 -6.07 7.32
N ILE A 171 6.06 -5.57 6.76
CA ILE A 171 7.23 -5.10 7.53
C ILE A 171 7.29 -3.59 7.44
N GLY A 172 7.13 -2.91 8.58
CA GLY A 172 7.10 -1.45 8.61
C GLY A 172 6.73 -0.89 9.98
N CYS A 173 6.58 0.43 10.03
CA CYS A 173 6.02 1.10 11.20
C CYS A 173 4.50 0.86 11.28
N ASN A 174 3.95 0.85 12.49
CA ASN A 174 2.49 0.83 12.65
C ASN A 174 1.86 2.06 11.98
N VAL A 175 0.67 1.90 11.42
CA VAL A 175 -0.17 3.04 11.01
C VAL A 175 -0.35 3.96 12.21
N LYS A 176 -0.23 5.27 12.00
CA LYS A 176 -0.35 6.29 13.06
C LYS A 176 -1.81 6.71 13.20
N TRP A 177 -2.51 6.11 14.14
CA TRP A 177 -3.92 6.38 14.38
C TRP A 177 -4.13 7.67 15.16
N GLU A 178 -5.12 8.45 14.73
CA GLU A 178 -5.45 9.74 15.36
C GLU A 178 -5.79 9.56 16.86
N GLY A 179 -5.18 10.41 17.70
CA GLY A 179 -5.38 10.38 19.14
C GLY A 179 -4.83 9.15 19.85
N LYS A 180 -3.96 8.38 19.20
CA LYS A 180 -3.32 7.18 19.78
C LYS A 180 -1.81 7.36 19.90
N ASP A 181 -1.20 6.55 20.76
CA ASP A 181 0.25 6.43 20.85
C ASP A 181 0.84 5.98 19.48
N PRO A 182 2.03 6.47 19.08
CA PRO A 182 2.66 6.09 17.81
C PRO A 182 2.86 4.58 17.58
N HIS A 183 2.89 3.80 18.66
CA HIS A 183 3.04 2.35 18.61
C HIS A 183 1.73 1.58 18.82
N TRP A 184 0.64 2.28 19.03
CA TRP A 184 -0.66 1.66 19.23
C TRP A 184 -1.11 0.88 17.99
N MET A 185 -1.76 -0.26 18.24
CA MET A 185 -2.46 -1.06 17.23
C MET A 185 -3.85 -1.42 17.75
N PRO A 186 -4.86 -1.56 16.87
CA PRO A 186 -6.15 -2.14 17.26
C PRO A 186 -5.95 -3.52 17.90
N VAL A 187 -6.74 -3.84 18.93
CA VAL A 187 -6.62 -5.15 19.63
C VAL A 187 -6.94 -6.34 18.74
N GLU A 188 -7.71 -6.12 17.68
CA GLU A 188 -8.02 -7.12 16.66
C GLU A 188 -6.91 -7.30 15.63
N ALA A 189 -5.97 -6.37 15.58
CA ALA A 189 -4.84 -6.44 14.65
C ALA A 189 -3.82 -7.46 15.16
N CYS A 190 -3.39 -8.33 14.27
CA CYS A 190 -2.35 -9.32 14.53
C CYS A 190 -1.53 -9.52 13.26
N ASP A 191 -0.39 -10.17 13.40
CA ASP A 191 0.37 -10.61 12.24
C ASP A 191 -0.50 -11.56 11.38
N LEU A 192 -0.31 -11.51 10.07
CA LEU A 192 -1.15 -12.24 9.11
C LEU A 192 -0.78 -13.73 9.02
N VAL A 193 0.49 -14.04 9.36
CA VAL A 193 1.07 -15.38 9.33
C VAL A 193 1.96 -15.62 10.54
#